data_71bf8da139cd8daad000a5bcbcc0d36d
#
_entry.id   71bf8da139cd8daad000a5bcbcc0d36d
#
_cell.length_a   1.000
_cell.length_b   1.000
_cell.length_c   1.000
_cell.angle_alpha   90.00
_cell.angle_beta   90.00
_cell.angle_gamma   90.00
#
_symmetry.space_group_name_H-M   'P 1'
#
loop_
_entity.id
_entity.type
_entity.pdbx_description
1 polymer ?
#
loop_
_entity_poly.entity_id
_entity_poly.type
_entity_poly.pdbx_seq_one_letter_code
_entity_poly.pdbx_strand_id
1 'polypeptide(L)'
;MVFNRNERVSSKNNVFAPHAEFTAPATISEALLRLQTVREELQKIRTQLSDSGRQQKLNWDNETYRDWRHKAIHARNVKSSQQIRIQQWLHDQRTQRAVASLKTNDPVVLLGRMVDIIEDIGKSEDILLSNDEMDIIALAKTIVNENPSSVVNV
;
A
#
# COMPACT_ATOMS: atom_id res chain seq x y z
N MET A 1 8.55 -44.16 21.93
CA MET A 1 7.53 -43.25 21.40
C MET A 1 8.17 -41.89 21.19
N VAL A 2 8.46 -41.56 19.94
CA VAL A 2 9.05 -40.29 19.56
C VAL A 2 7.93 -39.37 19.10
N PHE A 3 7.61 -38.35 19.90
CA PHE A 3 6.61 -37.34 19.51
C PHE A 3 7.23 -36.40 18.46
N ASN A 4 6.74 -36.52 17.25
CA ASN A 4 7.11 -35.68 16.11
C ASN A 4 6.47 -34.27 16.30
N ARG A 5 7.30 -33.29 16.65
CA ARG A 5 6.93 -31.91 17.01
C ARG A 5 7.00 -30.93 15.82
N ASN A 6 6.73 -31.40 14.61
CA ASN A 6 6.95 -30.60 13.37
C ASN A 6 5.72 -30.39 12.49
N GLU A 7 4.50 -30.33 13.04
CA GLU A 7 3.31 -29.99 12.25
C GLU A 7 2.58 -28.76 12.80
N ARG A 8 3.25 -27.63 12.95
CA ARG A 8 2.59 -26.33 13.23
C ARG A 8 3.21 -25.17 12.51
N VAL A 9 3.56 -25.31 11.26
CA VAL A 9 3.94 -24.17 10.41
C VAL A 9 3.37 -24.37 9.02
N SER A 10 2.10 -24.19 8.85
CA SER A 10 1.53 -23.96 7.50
C SER A 10 0.04 -23.61 7.56
N SER A 11 -0.34 -22.49 8.13
CA SER A 11 -1.70 -21.98 7.97
C SER A 11 -1.82 -20.45 8.09
N LYS A 12 -0.79 -19.69 7.77
CA LYS A 12 -0.89 -18.21 7.83
C LYS A 12 -0.86 -17.51 6.48
N ASN A 13 -0.80 -18.21 5.35
CA ASN A 13 -0.55 -17.58 4.05
C ASN A 13 -1.68 -17.68 3.01
N ASN A 14 -2.91 -17.95 3.39
CA ASN A 14 -4.02 -17.95 2.42
C ASN A 14 -5.09 -16.91 2.76
N VAL A 15 -4.69 -15.64 2.88
CA VAL A 15 -5.63 -14.52 3.02
C VAL A 15 -6.03 -13.94 1.64
N PHE A 16 -5.47 -14.41 0.56
CA PHE A 16 -5.86 -13.96 -0.78
C PHE A 16 -7.06 -14.77 -1.27
N ALA A 17 -8.22 -14.11 -1.37
CA ALA A 17 -9.33 -14.64 -2.15
C ALA A 17 -8.85 -14.77 -3.61
N PRO A 18 -8.75 -16.00 -4.17
CA PRO A 18 -8.04 -16.22 -5.44
C PRO A 18 -8.74 -15.64 -6.69
N HIS A 19 -9.92 -15.05 -6.59
CA HIS A 19 -10.78 -14.77 -7.75
C HIS A 19 -11.41 -13.37 -7.80
N ALA A 20 -10.94 -12.39 -7.05
CA ALA A 20 -11.33 -11.02 -7.36
C ALA A 20 -10.60 -10.59 -8.63
N GLU A 21 -11.27 -10.59 -9.79
CA GLU A 21 -10.73 -10.02 -11.00
C GLU A 21 -10.26 -8.59 -10.75
N PHE A 22 -8.96 -8.39 -10.85
CA PHE A 22 -8.36 -7.07 -10.69
C PHE A 22 -8.19 -6.45 -12.06
N THR A 23 -9.01 -5.47 -12.37
CA THR A 23 -8.80 -4.62 -13.54
C THR A 23 -7.85 -3.50 -13.16
N ALA A 24 -6.69 -3.44 -13.79
CA ALA A 24 -5.71 -2.39 -13.55
C ALA A 24 -6.30 -1.01 -13.83
N PRO A 25 -6.05 0.00 -12.97
CA PRO A 25 -6.46 1.38 -13.24
C PRO A 25 -5.76 1.92 -14.49
N ALA A 26 -6.44 2.77 -15.26
CA ALA A 26 -5.83 3.41 -16.44
C ALA A 26 -4.93 4.60 -16.06
N THR A 27 -5.21 5.26 -14.94
CA THR A 27 -4.47 6.44 -14.47
C THR A 27 -4.22 6.39 -12.96
N ILE A 28 -3.23 7.17 -12.51
CA ILE A 28 -2.94 7.32 -11.06
C ILE A 28 -4.14 7.95 -10.34
N SER A 29 -4.79 8.93 -10.93
CA SER A 29 -5.96 9.58 -10.34
C SER A 29 -7.12 8.58 -10.14
N GLU A 30 -7.34 7.72 -11.12
CA GLU A 30 -8.32 6.64 -11.01
C GLU A 30 -7.94 5.65 -9.91
N ALA A 31 -6.66 5.26 -9.83
CA ALA A 31 -6.17 4.36 -8.79
C ALA A 31 -6.37 4.93 -7.39
N LEU A 32 -6.08 6.22 -7.19
CA LEU A 32 -6.29 6.91 -5.91
C LEU A 32 -7.76 6.98 -5.52
N LEU A 33 -8.65 7.28 -6.48
CA LEU A 33 -10.10 7.29 -6.25
C LEU A 33 -10.61 5.90 -5.87
N ARG A 34 -10.21 4.87 -6.61
CA ARG A 34 -10.56 3.47 -6.31
C ARG A 34 -10.04 3.05 -4.92
N LEU A 35 -8.81 3.46 -4.56
CA LEU A 35 -8.21 3.16 -3.27
C LEU A 35 -9.01 3.80 -2.13
N GLN A 36 -9.42 5.04 -2.28
CA GLN A 36 -10.29 5.72 -1.31
C GLN A 36 -11.62 4.99 -1.14
N THR A 37 -12.31 4.68 -2.24
CA THR A 37 -13.57 3.93 -2.21
C THR A 37 -13.44 2.59 -1.47
N VAL A 38 -12.40 1.82 -1.79
CA VAL A 38 -12.15 0.52 -1.13
C VAL A 38 -11.86 0.68 0.36
N ARG A 39 -11.13 1.73 0.77
CA ARG A 39 -10.87 2.03 2.19
C ARG A 39 -12.16 2.36 2.95
N GLU A 40 -13.03 3.16 2.36
CA GLU A 40 -14.33 3.51 2.95
C GLU A 40 -15.23 2.27 3.11
N GLU A 41 -15.29 1.42 2.10
CA GLU A 41 -16.04 0.16 2.15
C GLU A 41 -15.48 -0.79 3.21
N LEU A 42 -14.15 -0.92 3.30
CA LEU A 42 -13.48 -1.71 4.34
C LEU A 42 -13.80 -1.18 5.73
N GLN A 43 -13.80 0.14 5.90
CA GLN A 43 -14.15 0.75 7.19
C GLN A 43 -15.59 0.43 7.57
N LYS A 44 -16.54 0.54 6.62
CA LYS A 44 -17.95 0.15 6.85
C LYS A 44 -18.08 -1.32 7.28
N ILE A 45 -17.40 -2.22 6.57
CA ILE A 45 -17.43 -3.66 6.91
C ILE A 45 -16.81 -3.93 8.29
N ARG A 46 -15.69 -3.28 8.63
CA ARG A 46 -15.03 -3.41 9.93
C ARG A 46 -15.95 -2.93 11.06
N THR A 47 -16.61 -1.79 10.88
CA THR A 47 -17.60 -1.28 11.84
C THR A 47 -18.76 -2.26 12.03
N GLN A 48 -19.26 -2.86 10.96
CA GLN A 48 -20.34 -3.86 11.05
C GLN A 48 -19.89 -5.15 11.75
N LEU A 49 -18.63 -5.55 11.61
CA LEU A 49 -18.04 -6.73 12.26
C LEU A 49 -17.58 -6.46 13.69
N SER A 50 -17.56 -5.19 14.13
CA SER A 50 -17.18 -4.80 15.49
C SER A 50 -18.26 -5.20 16.51
N ASP A 51 -17.92 -5.07 17.80
CA ASP A 51 -18.85 -5.39 18.90
C ASP A 51 -20.14 -4.55 18.84
N SER A 52 -20.07 -3.26 18.46
CA SER A 52 -21.25 -2.44 18.29
C SER A 52 -22.15 -2.93 17.14
N GLY A 53 -21.54 -3.34 16.02
CA GLY A 53 -22.27 -3.95 14.91
C GLY A 53 -22.89 -5.29 15.27
N ARG A 54 -22.24 -6.06 16.16
CA ARG A 54 -22.79 -7.30 16.72
C ARG A 54 -23.99 -7.05 17.61
N GLN A 55 -23.94 -6.04 18.47
CA GLN A 55 -25.06 -5.69 19.37
C GLN A 55 -26.32 -5.33 18.59
N GLN A 56 -26.21 -4.67 17.44
CA GLN A 56 -27.35 -4.34 16.57
C GLN A 56 -28.06 -5.58 16.01
N LYS A 57 -27.44 -6.76 16.07
CA LYS A 57 -27.91 -8.03 15.51
C LYS A 57 -28.23 -9.06 16.57
N LEU A 58 -28.34 -8.67 17.85
CA LEU A 58 -28.64 -9.58 18.96
C LEU A 58 -29.99 -10.31 18.83
N ASN A 59 -30.93 -9.71 18.09
CA ASN A 59 -32.26 -10.28 17.86
C ASN A 59 -32.32 -11.22 16.64
N TRP A 60 -31.20 -11.43 15.95
CA TRP A 60 -31.13 -12.35 14.82
C TRP A 60 -30.99 -13.77 15.34
N ASP A 61 -31.63 -14.73 14.63
CA ASP A 61 -31.36 -16.15 14.90
C ASP A 61 -29.88 -16.50 14.57
N ASN A 62 -29.39 -17.57 15.19
CA ASN A 62 -27.99 -17.96 15.10
C ASN A 62 -27.54 -18.32 13.67
N GLU A 63 -28.43 -18.86 12.85
CA GLU A 63 -28.13 -19.26 11.49
C GLU A 63 -27.98 -18.04 10.59
N THR A 64 -28.95 -17.14 10.61
CA THR A 64 -28.92 -15.85 9.88
C THR A 64 -27.71 -15.02 10.26
N TYR A 65 -27.38 -14.93 11.57
CA TYR A 65 -26.19 -14.21 12.03
C TYR A 65 -24.90 -14.83 11.51
N ARG A 66 -24.79 -16.16 11.54
CA ARG A 66 -23.61 -16.88 11.04
C ARG A 66 -23.39 -16.67 9.55
N ASP A 67 -24.44 -16.82 8.76
CA ASP A 67 -24.41 -16.61 7.31
C ASP A 67 -24.01 -15.19 6.94
N TRP A 68 -24.62 -14.22 7.60
CA TRP A 68 -24.26 -12.82 7.41
C TRP A 68 -22.79 -12.57 7.75
N ARG A 69 -22.31 -13.09 8.89
CA ARG A 69 -20.93 -12.91 9.32
C ARG A 69 -19.94 -13.53 8.33
N HIS A 70 -20.23 -14.70 7.80
CA HIS A 70 -19.43 -15.34 6.76
C HIS A 70 -19.31 -14.46 5.50
N LYS A 71 -20.44 -13.94 5.02
CA LYS A 71 -20.48 -13.03 3.87
C LYS A 71 -19.70 -11.74 4.14
N ALA A 72 -19.85 -11.17 5.33
CA ALA A 72 -19.13 -9.93 5.70
C ALA A 72 -17.62 -10.17 5.81
N ILE A 73 -17.16 -11.29 6.36
CA ILE A 73 -15.74 -11.66 6.41
C ILE A 73 -15.21 -11.89 5.00
N HIS A 74 -15.95 -12.59 4.15
CA HIS A 74 -15.56 -12.79 2.75
C HIS A 74 -15.43 -11.44 2.02
N ALA A 75 -16.42 -10.56 2.13
CA ALA A 75 -16.38 -9.22 1.54
C ALA A 75 -15.18 -8.40 2.03
N ARG A 76 -14.87 -8.45 3.34
CA ARG A 76 -13.68 -7.81 3.91
C ARG A 76 -12.38 -8.33 3.26
N ASN A 77 -12.26 -9.64 3.11
CA ASN A 77 -11.06 -10.26 2.53
C ASN A 77 -10.90 -9.88 1.04
N VAL A 78 -11.98 -9.87 0.27
CA VAL A 78 -11.99 -9.41 -1.13
C VAL A 78 -11.56 -7.95 -1.23
N LYS A 79 -12.13 -7.06 -0.40
CA LYS A 79 -11.78 -5.63 -0.40
C LYS A 79 -10.36 -5.37 0.07
N SER A 80 -9.86 -6.12 1.06
CA SER A 80 -8.46 -6.04 1.49
C SER A 80 -7.51 -6.46 0.36
N SER A 81 -7.84 -7.52 -0.38
CA SER A 81 -7.06 -7.94 -1.55
C SER A 81 -7.06 -6.87 -2.65
N GLN A 82 -8.21 -6.25 -2.93
CA GLN A 82 -8.30 -5.14 -3.90
C GLN A 82 -7.44 -3.95 -3.46
N GLN A 83 -7.46 -3.57 -2.18
CA GLN A 83 -6.63 -2.50 -1.63
C GLN A 83 -5.14 -2.77 -1.89
N ILE A 84 -4.66 -3.96 -1.54
CA ILE A 84 -3.26 -4.35 -1.72
C ILE A 84 -2.85 -4.27 -3.20
N ARG A 85 -3.69 -4.77 -4.11
CA ARG A 85 -3.40 -4.76 -5.55
C ARG A 85 -3.35 -3.34 -6.12
N ILE A 86 -4.24 -2.43 -5.69
CA ILE A 86 -4.20 -1.03 -6.11
C ILE A 86 -2.93 -0.35 -5.57
N GLN A 87 -2.56 -0.59 -4.31
CA GLN A 87 -1.34 -0.05 -3.72
C GLN A 87 -0.09 -0.56 -4.45
N GLN A 88 -0.04 -1.85 -4.78
CA GLN A 88 1.05 -2.43 -5.57
C GLN A 88 1.14 -1.78 -6.96
N TRP A 89 0.02 -1.62 -7.66
CA TRP A 89 0.00 -0.95 -8.95
C TRP A 89 0.51 0.50 -8.87
N LEU A 90 0.08 1.25 -7.84
CA LEU A 90 0.57 2.62 -7.60
C LEU A 90 2.08 2.65 -7.35
N HIS A 91 2.58 1.72 -6.55
CA HIS A 91 4.02 1.57 -6.29
C HIS A 91 4.78 1.30 -7.59
N ASP A 92 4.32 0.35 -8.41
CA ASP A 92 4.94 -0.01 -9.67
C ASP A 92 4.97 1.19 -10.65
N GLN A 93 3.87 1.96 -10.74
CA GLN A 93 3.82 3.18 -11.57
C GLN A 93 4.82 4.25 -11.10
N ARG A 94 4.96 4.45 -9.80
CA ARG A 94 5.94 5.38 -9.23
C ARG A 94 7.37 4.91 -9.52
N THR A 95 7.66 3.65 -9.30
CA THR A 95 8.97 3.06 -9.57
C THR A 95 9.33 3.19 -11.04
N GLN A 96 8.41 2.91 -11.97
CA GLN A 96 8.65 3.06 -13.41
C GLN A 96 8.95 4.52 -13.79
N ARG A 97 8.21 5.50 -13.23
CA ARG A 97 8.46 6.92 -13.45
C ARG A 97 9.80 7.34 -12.87
N ALA A 98 10.12 6.89 -11.66
CA ALA A 98 11.39 7.14 -11.01
C ALA A 98 12.56 6.62 -11.87
N VAL A 99 12.51 5.36 -12.30
CA VAL A 99 13.53 4.77 -13.17
C VAL A 99 13.63 5.52 -14.50
N ALA A 100 12.51 5.91 -15.10
CA ALA A 100 12.52 6.71 -16.33
C ALA A 100 13.17 8.09 -16.14
N SER A 101 12.98 8.72 -14.96
CA SER A 101 13.57 10.01 -14.63
C SER A 101 15.07 9.95 -14.37
N LEU A 102 15.61 8.78 -14.01
CA LEU A 102 17.05 8.59 -13.75
C LEU A 102 17.91 8.49 -15.02
N LYS A 103 17.31 8.55 -16.21
CA LYS A 103 18.04 8.54 -17.48
C LYS A 103 18.72 9.89 -17.74
N THR A 104 19.82 10.13 -17.04
CA THR A 104 20.68 11.31 -17.23
C THR A 104 22.13 10.92 -17.01
N ASN A 105 23.04 11.57 -17.74
CA ASN A 105 24.49 11.38 -17.59
C ASN A 105 25.12 12.42 -16.63
N ASP A 106 24.34 13.38 -16.15
CA ASP A 106 24.81 14.41 -15.22
C ASP A 106 24.61 13.90 -13.77
N PRO A 107 25.73 13.70 -13.00
CA PRO A 107 25.65 13.19 -11.64
C PRO A 107 24.84 14.08 -10.67
N VAL A 108 24.88 15.39 -10.86
CA VAL A 108 24.15 16.35 -10.00
C VAL A 108 22.65 16.28 -10.26
N VAL A 109 22.25 16.25 -11.54
CA VAL A 109 20.84 16.05 -11.94
C VAL A 109 20.33 14.69 -11.45
N LEU A 110 21.16 13.65 -11.56
CA LEU A 110 20.82 12.31 -11.04
C LEU A 110 20.60 12.33 -9.54
N LEU A 111 21.50 12.96 -8.78
CA LEU A 111 21.39 13.10 -7.34
C LEU A 111 20.10 13.84 -6.93
N GLY A 112 19.80 14.96 -7.58
CA GLY A 112 18.57 15.72 -7.34
C GLY A 112 17.31 14.87 -7.54
N ARG A 113 17.23 14.14 -8.66
CA ARG A 113 16.09 13.25 -8.95
C ARG A 113 15.95 12.10 -7.96
N MET A 114 17.08 11.54 -7.48
CA MET A 114 17.06 10.52 -6.45
C MET A 114 16.52 11.04 -5.11
N VAL A 115 16.92 12.26 -4.72
CA VAL A 115 16.41 12.93 -3.51
C VAL A 115 14.90 13.14 -3.61
N ASP A 116 14.40 13.67 -4.73
CA ASP A 116 12.96 13.89 -4.94
C ASP A 116 12.16 12.58 -4.84
N ILE A 117 12.70 11.48 -5.41
CA ILE A 117 12.06 10.16 -5.34
C ILE A 117 11.97 9.66 -3.90
N ILE A 118 13.06 9.77 -3.12
CA ILE A 118 13.11 9.31 -1.72
C ILE A 118 12.12 10.12 -0.87
N GLU A 119 12.05 11.44 -1.08
CA GLU A 119 11.09 12.29 -0.38
C GLU A 119 9.63 11.96 -0.73
N ASP A 120 9.33 11.69 -2.00
CA ASP A 120 7.99 11.30 -2.43
C ASP A 120 7.58 9.94 -1.85
N ILE A 121 8.49 8.99 -1.77
CA ILE A 121 8.26 7.70 -1.11
C ILE A 121 7.99 7.92 0.38
N GLY A 122 8.84 8.69 1.07
CA GLY A 122 8.69 8.99 2.50
C GLY A 122 7.37 9.67 2.85
N LYS A 123 6.89 10.59 1.99
CA LYS A 123 5.60 11.28 2.19
C LYS A 123 4.38 10.40 1.94
N SER A 124 4.51 9.36 1.10
CA SER A 124 3.34 8.63 0.59
C SER A 124 3.02 7.35 1.34
N GLU A 125 3.95 6.77 2.10
CA GLU A 125 3.83 5.43 2.66
C GLU A 125 3.94 5.37 4.19
N ASP A 126 3.87 6.49 4.89
CA ASP A 126 4.14 6.56 6.34
C ASP A 126 5.50 5.92 6.74
N ILE A 127 6.45 5.92 5.81
CA ILE A 127 7.80 5.47 6.08
C ILE A 127 8.51 6.56 6.87
N LEU A 128 8.77 6.28 8.15
CA LEU A 128 9.58 7.16 8.99
C LEU A 128 11.05 6.96 8.60
N LEU A 129 11.60 7.97 7.92
CA LEU A 129 13.03 8.04 7.68
C LEU A 129 13.76 8.25 9.01
N SER A 130 14.87 7.55 9.22
CA SER A 130 15.74 7.76 10.37
C SER A 130 16.42 9.14 10.30
N ASN A 131 16.95 9.63 11.42
CA ASN A 131 17.67 10.90 11.43
C ASN A 131 18.87 10.88 10.48
N ASP A 132 19.60 9.77 10.41
CA ASP A 132 20.74 9.61 9.50
C ASP A 132 20.33 9.68 8.02
N GLU A 133 19.18 9.11 7.66
CA GLU A 133 18.62 9.21 6.30
C GLU A 133 18.18 10.64 5.97
N MET A 134 17.59 11.35 6.92
CA MET A 134 17.25 12.76 6.78
C MET A 134 18.49 13.65 6.58
N ASP A 135 19.57 13.39 7.32
CA ASP A 135 20.83 14.11 7.18
C ASP A 135 21.49 13.88 5.82
N ILE A 136 21.44 12.65 5.30
CA ILE A 136 21.93 12.32 3.94
C ILE A 136 21.11 13.07 2.88
N ILE A 137 19.79 13.13 3.00
CA ILE A 137 18.92 13.88 2.09
C ILE A 137 19.25 15.37 2.15
N ALA A 138 19.43 15.94 3.33
CA ALA A 138 19.79 17.35 3.51
C ALA A 138 21.15 17.68 2.85
N LEU A 139 22.15 16.82 3.03
CA LEU A 139 23.46 16.96 2.39
C LEU A 139 23.34 16.88 0.87
N ALA A 140 22.60 15.92 0.34
CA ALA A 140 22.39 15.77 -1.09
C ALA A 140 21.71 17.01 -1.71
N LYS A 141 20.71 17.58 -1.04
CA LYS A 141 20.08 18.85 -1.44
C LYS A 141 21.05 20.03 -1.48
N THR A 142 21.94 20.09 -0.49
CA THR A 142 22.97 21.15 -0.46
C THR A 142 23.87 21.05 -1.70
N ILE A 143 24.34 19.86 -2.04
CA ILE A 143 25.18 19.62 -3.22
C ILE A 143 24.46 20.01 -4.51
N VAL A 144 23.18 19.66 -4.66
CA VAL A 144 22.36 20.03 -5.83
C VAL A 144 22.20 21.54 -5.94
N ASN A 145 21.92 22.22 -4.83
CA ASN A 145 21.71 23.68 -4.79
C ASN A 145 23.00 24.47 -5.05
N GLU A 146 24.14 23.95 -4.63
CA GLU A 146 25.45 24.59 -4.89
C GLU A 146 25.93 24.42 -6.34
N ASN A 147 25.33 23.54 -7.13
CA ASN A 147 25.68 23.27 -8.52
C ASN A 147 24.49 23.51 -9.49
N PRO A 148 23.90 24.71 -9.52
CA PRO A 148 22.68 24.97 -10.30
C PRO A 148 22.87 24.91 -11.82
N SER A 149 24.11 24.98 -12.30
CA SER A 149 24.41 25.01 -13.74
C SER A 149 24.08 23.71 -14.47
N SER A 150 23.96 22.60 -13.76
CA SER A 150 23.65 21.28 -14.32
C SER A 150 22.15 21.02 -14.49
N VAL A 151 21.29 21.87 -13.93
CA VAL A 151 19.82 21.64 -13.86
C VAL A 151 19.05 22.36 -14.97
N VAL A 152 19.65 23.34 -15.68
CA VAL A 152 18.94 24.29 -16.56
C VAL A 152 18.84 23.83 -18.02
N ASN A 153 19.44 22.71 -18.43
CA ASN A 153 19.43 22.27 -19.83
C ASN A 153 18.65 20.96 -20.03
N VAL A 154 17.35 20.95 -19.74
CA VAL A 154 16.44 19.91 -20.24
C VAL A 154 15.15 20.55 -20.74
#